data_374588d8ed14e8f11ee57bfc346bc30c
#
_entry.id   374588d8ed14e8f11ee57bfc346bc30c
#
_cell.length_a   1.000
_cell.length_b   1.000
_cell.length_c   1.000
_cell.angle_alpha   90.00
_cell.angle_beta   90.00
_cell.angle_gamma   90.00
#
_symmetry.space_group_name_H-M   'P 1'
#
loop_
_entity.id
_entity.type
_entity.pdbx_description
1 polymer ?
#
loop_
_entity_poly.entity_id
_entity_poly.type
_entity_poly.pdbx_seq_one_letter_code
_entity_poly.pdbx_strand_id
1 'polypeptide(L)'
;MRNSYPQILEAKAGNQKLVAILLDPDKLDLAGIGVLVAKINESPATHILVGGSSFEGSHLDEIILSLKQKTTLPILLFPGNPSQITAEADGILFLQLLSGRNPDYLIEHQIDAVPVLEKTNLEIISTGYILIESGSETAVERVTKTKPLDRNNFDYVAQTAKAGELIGNKLIYLEAGSGAQQAVPLAMIKAVAERISVPLIVGGGIRSKTGINEAFNAGADMVVIGTAFENDSAFFENDWSKSQIPNP
;
A
#
# COMPACT_ATOMS: atom_id res chain seq x y z
N MET A 1 -10.95 -2.02 18.67
CA MET A 1 -10.51 -1.97 17.26
C MET A 1 -9.60 -0.79 17.07
N ARG A 2 -8.50 -0.96 16.39
CA ARG A 2 -7.63 0.16 16.03
C ARG A 2 -8.16 0.72 14.70
N ASN A 3 -8.64 1.96 14.72
CA ASN A 3 -9.06 2.65 13.51
C ASN A 3 -7.80 3.23 12.86
N SER A 4 -7.31 2.60 11.79
CA SER A 4 -6.08 3.02 11.08
C SER A 4 -6.30 4.30 10.27
N TYR A 5 -7.48 4.46 9.66
CA TYR A 5 -7.74 5.63 8.83
C TYR A 5 -7.72 6.96 9.60
N PRO A 6 -8.36 7.09 10.78
CA PRO A 6 -8.19 8.27 11.63
C PRO A 6 -6.72 8.57 11.97
N GLN A 7 -5.91 7.55 12.27
CA GLN A 7 -4.47 7.73 12.55
C GLN A 7 -3.73 8.25 11.31
N ILE A 8 -4.07 7.76 10.11
CA ILE A 8 -3.49 8.26 8.86
C ILE A 8 -3.87 9.73 8.63
N LEU A 9 -5.11 10.11 8.93
CA LEU A 9 -5.56 11.50 8.83
C LEU A 9 -4.87 12.42 9.83
N GLU A 10 -4.73 11.98 11.08
CA GLU A 10 -4.01 12.72 12.12
C GLU A 10 -2.54 12.91 11.74
N ALA A 11 -1.88 11.86 11.24
CA ALA A 11 -0.52 11.93 10.75
C ALA A 11 -0.37 12.95 9.62
N LYS A 12 -1.27 12.91 8.62
CA LYS A 12 -1.30 13.91 7.54
C LYS A 12 -1.49 15.32 8.07
N ALA A 13 -2.45 15.54 8.96
CA ALA A 13 -2.72 16.85 9.55
C ALA A 13 -1.53 17.40 10.36
N GLY A 14 -0.82 16.50 11.06
CA GLY A 14 0.41 16.80 11.78
C GLY A 14 1.69 16.78 10.92
N ASN A 15 1.57 16.59 9.59
CA ASN A 15 2.68 16.39 8.65
C ASN A 15 3.64 15.25 9.06
N GLN A 16 3.15 14.30 9.86
CA GLN A 16 3.91 13.11 10.23
C GLN A 16 3.92 12.12 9.06
N LYS A 17 5.09 11.60 8.73
CA LYS A 17 5.27 10.66 7.63
C LYS A 17 5.11 9.21 8.10
N LEU A 18 4.48 8.39 7.26
CA LEU A 18 4.17 6.99 7.57
C LEU A 18 4.93 6.05 6.64
N VAL A 19 5.40 4.93 7.19
CA VAL A 19 6.03 3.86 6.43
C VAL A 19 5.23 2.58 6.62
N ALA A 20 4.80 1.96 5.53
CA ALA A 20 4.17 0.65 5.54
C ALA A 20 5.11 -0.41 4.95
N ILE A 21 5.17 -1.57 5.58
CA ILE A 21 5.84 -2.75 5.03
C ILE A 21 4.77 -3.61 4.36
N LEU A 22 4.93 -3.88 3.06
CA LEU A 22 4.08 -4.80 2.33
C LEU A 22 4.68 -6.20 2.39
N LEU A 23 3.90 -7.15 2.86
CA LEU A 23 4.23 -8.57 2.94
C LEU A 23 3.36 -9.35 1.95
N ASP A 24 4.01 -10.10 1.07
CA ASP A 24 3.35 -11.03 0.16
C ASP A 24 3.12 -12.37 0.88
N PRO A 25 1.86 -12.79 1.13
CA PRO A 25 1.58 -14.02 1.86
C PRO A 25 2.19 -15.28 1.24
N ASP A 26 2.33 -15.33 -0.10
CA ASP A 26 2.94 -16.47 -0.80
C ASP A 26 4.43 -16.66 -0.47
N LYS A 27 5.08 -15.61 0.02
CA LYS A 27 6.52 -15.62 0.36
C LYS A 27 6.77 -15.77 1.85
N LEU A 28 5.71 -15.78 2.68
CA LEU A 28 5.85 -15.88 4.12
C LEU A 28 5.94 -17.34 4.56
N ASP A 29 7.00 -17.65 5.31
CA ASP A 29 7.12 -18.88 6.06
C ASP A 29 6.63 -18.64 7.51
N LEU A 30 5.65 -19.40 7.96
CA LEU A 30 5.10 -19.31 9.32
C LEU A 30 6.18 -19.49 10.40
N ALA A 31 7.18 -20.35 10.16
CA ALA A 31 8.28 -20.55 11.08
C ALA A 31 9.19 -19.30 11.17
N GLY A 32 9.36 -18.57 10.07
CA GLY A 32 10.18 -17.36 9.98
C GLY A 32 9.50 -16.08 10.44
N ILE A 33 8.16 -16.05 10.59
CA ILE A 33 7.39 -14.84 10.93
C ILE A 33 7.93 -14.14 12.19
N GLY A 34 8.37 -14.88 13.19
CA GLY A 34 8.89 -14.29 14.43
C GLY A 34 10.11 -13.40 14.21
N VAL A 35 11.05 -13.84 13.40
CA VAL A 35 12.27 -13.09 13.06
C VAL A 35 11.93 -11.89 12.19
N LEU A 36 11.07 -12.08 11.21
CA LEU A 36 10.61 -11.02 10.31
C LEU A 36 9.93 -9.88 11.09
N VAL A 37 8.99 -10.22 11.98
CA VAL A 37 8.25 -9.23 12.76
C VAL A 37 9.15 -8.50 13.77
N ALA A 38 10.15 -9.17 14.35
CA ALA A 38 11.13 -8.50 15.20
C ALA A 38 11.84 -7.37 14.42
N LYS A 39 12.30 -7.64 13.20
CA LYS A 39 12.92 -6.63 12.33
C LYS A 39 11.97 -5.50 11.93
N ILE A 40 10.69 -5.84 11.66
CA ILE A 40 9.66 -4.82 11.39
C ILE A 40 9.47 -3.91 12.62
N ASN A 41 9.40 -4.47 13.82
CA ASN A 41 9.21 -3.70 15.06
C ASN A 41 10.40 -2.78 15.38
N GLU A 42 11.61 -3.15 14.96
CA GLU A 42 12.84 -2.35 15.10
C GLU A 42 12.95 -1.26 14.02
N SER A 43 12.23 -1.42 12.89
CA SER A 43 12.22 -0.50 11.76
C SER A 43 11.35 0.75 12.02
N PRO A 44 11.37 1.76 11.14
CA PRO A 44 10.46 2.91 11.20
C PRO A 44 9.03 2.58 10.77
N ALA A 45 8.70 1.33 10.50
CA ALA A 45 7.36 0.93 10.06
C ALA A 45 6.29 1.38 11.05
N THR A 46 5.21 1.91 10.51
CA THR A 46 3.99 2.34 11.22
C THR A 46 2.81 1.43 10.93
N HIS A 47 2.85 0.73 9.78
CA HIS A 47 1.79 -0.15 9.30
C HIS A 47 2.39 -1.39 8.64
N ILE A 48 1.63 -2.49 8.65
CA ILE A 48 1.89 -3.66 7.84
C ILE A 48 0.74 -3.80 6.85
N LEU A 49 1.07 -3.93 5.56
CA LEU A 49 0.13 -4.31 4.52
C LEU A 49 0.35 -5.79 4.20
N VAL A 50 -0.72 -6.56 4.04
CA VAL A 50 -0.64 -7.98 3.66
C VAL A 50 -1.47 -8.23 2.43
N GLY A 51 -0.83 -8.73 1.36
CA GLY A 51 -1.49 -9.03 0.11
C GLY A 51 -0.53 -9.24 -1.04
N GLY A 52 -1.06 -9.77 -2.13
CA GLY A 52 -0.29 -10.05 -3.35
C GLY A 52 -1.21 -10.21 -4.55
N SER A 53 -0.69 -9.96 -5.75
CA SER A 53 -1.49 -9.99 -6.98
C SER A 53 -1.98 -11.39 -7.37
N SER A 54 -1.30 -12.45 -6.94
CA SER A 54 -1.53 -13.85 -7.33
C SER A 54 -1.96 -14.77 -6.19
N PHE A 55 -2.00 -14.27 -4.95
CA PHE A 55 -2.32 -15.07 -3.77
C PHE A 55 -3.78 -15.58 -3.81
N GLU A 56 -3.99 -16.87 -3.53
CA GLU A 56 -5.32 -17.52 -3.58
C GLU A 56 -6.04 -17.55 -2.22
N GLY A 57 -5.50 -16.89 -1.18
CA GLY A 57 -6.15 -16.73 0.13
C GLY A 57 -5.98 -17.90 1.10
N SER A 58 -5.31 -19.00 0.73
CA SER A 58 -5.03 -20.10 1.64
C SER A 58 -4.09 -19.67 2.77
N HIS A 59 -4.38 -20.07 4.01
CA HIS A 59 -3.59 -19.75 5.21
C HIS A 59 -3.47 -18.26 5.59
N LEU A 60 -4.27 -17.37 4.99
CA LEU A 60 -4.22 -15.94 5.30
C LEU A 60 -4.55 -15.65 6.76
N ASP A 61 -5.55 -16.34 7.31
CA ASP A 61 -5.93 -16.22 8.73
C ASP A 61 -4.77 -16.57 9.67
N GLU A 62 -4.09 -17.68 9.40
CA GLU A 62 -2.94 -18.14 10.20
C GLU A 62 -1.79 -17.13 10.15
N ILE A 63 -1.52 -16.59 8.98
CA ILE A 63 -0.48 -15.56 8.78
C ILE A 63 -0.83 -14.31 9.59
N ILE A 64 -2.04 -13.76 9.43
CA ILE A 64 -2.47 -12.55 10.13
C ILE A 64 -2.45 -12.75 11.65
N LEU A 65 -2.98 -13.86 12.15
CA LEU A 65 -2.96 -14.18 13.59
C LEU A 65 -1.53 -14.29 14.12
N SER A 66 -0.63 -14.94 13.35
CA SER A 66 0.79 -15.05 13.72
C SER A 66 1.50 -13.70 13.77
N LEU A 67 1.20 -12.81 12.83
CA LEU A 67 1.70 -11.44 12.83
C LEU A 67 1.18 -10.67 14.05
N LYS A 68 -0.13 -10.69 14.32
CA LYS A 68 -0.77 -9.99 15.44
C LYS A 68 -0.27 -10.40 16.81
N GLN A 69 0.16 -11.63 16.98
CA GLN A 69 0.77 -12.08 18.23
C GLN A 69 2.12 -11.44 18.53
N LYS A 70 2.78 -10.87 17.54
CA LYS A 70 4.19 -10.44 17.63
C LYS A 70 4.41 -8.96 17.37
N THR A 71 3.38 -8.23 16.92
CA THR A 71 3.46 -6.78 16.70
C THR A 71 2.23 -6.05 17.21
N THR A 72 2.43 -4.78 17.51
CA THR A 72 1.33 -3.85 17.82
C THR A 72 1.00 -2.93 16.66
N LEU A 73 1.69 -3.04 15.53
CA LEU A 73 1.39 -2.25 14.33
C LEU A 73 0.03 -2.67 13.75
N PRO A 74 -0.76 -1.74 13.22
CA PRO A 74 -1.96 -2.07 12.49
C PRO A 74 -1.64 -2.88 11.23
N ILE A 75 -2.44 -3.92 10.98
CA ILE A 75 -2.32 -4.81 9.83
C ILE A 75 -3.51 -4.58 8.91
N LEU A 76 -3.26 -4.06 7.71
CA LEU A 76 -4.26 -3.80 6.70
C LEU A 76 -4.12 -4.79 5.54
N LEU A 77 -5.23 -5.32 5.09
CA LEU A 77 -5.27 -6.13 3.86
C LEU A 77 -5.04 -5.24 2.64
N PHE A 78 -4.23 -5.74 1.71
CA PHE A 78 -3.96 -5.15 0.41
C PHE A 78 -4.32 -6.19 -0.69
N PRO A 79 -5.63 -6.48 -0.85
CA PRO A 79 -6.08 -7.63 -1.63
C PRO A 79 -5.98 -7.39 -3.14
N GLY A 80 -5.53 -8.39 -3.87
CA GLY A 80 -5.62 -8.42 -5.34
C GLY A 80 -6.99 -8.88 -5.84
N ASN A 81 -7.76 -9.60 -5.00
CA ASN A 81 -9.10 -10.09 -5.33
C ASN A 81 -9.90 -10.41 -4.04
N PRO A 82 -11.23 -10.67 -4.12
CA PRO A 82 -12.08 -10.93 -2.94
C PRO A 82 -11.72 -12.15 -2.11
N SER A 83 -11.01 -13.15 -2.66
CA SER A 83 -10.60 -14.33 -1.88
C SER A 83 -9.54 -14.03 -0.81
N GLN A 84 -8.91 -12.86 -0.89
CA GLN A 84 -7.88 -12.41 0.03
C GLN A 84 -8.44 -11.57 1.20
N ILE A 85 -9.67 -11.84 1.62
CA ILE A 85 -10.31 -11.14 2.74
C ILE A 85 -10.40 -12.09 3.93
N THR A 86 -9.86 -11.65 5.07
CA THR A 86 -9.97 -12.32 6.36
C THR A 86 -10.46 -11.34 7.42
N ALA A 87 -11.27 -11.83 8.36
CA ALA A 87 -11.76 -11.04 9.50
C ALA A 87 -10.67 -10.73 10.54
N GLU A 88 -9.51 -11.39 10.44
CA GLU A 88 -8.45 -11.33 11.44
C GLU A 88 -7.59 -10.07 11.34
N ALA A 89 -7.61 -9.35 10.22
CA ALA A 89 -6.89 -8.08 10.06
C ALA A 89 -7.58 -6.93 10.83
N ASP A 90 -6.93 -5.76 10.87
CA ASP A 90 -7.50 -4.55 11.48
C ASP A 90 -8.36 -3.76 10.49
N GLY A 91 -8.04 -3.83 9.20
CA GLY A 91 -8.76 -3.17 8.14
C GLY A 91 -8.36 -3.66 6.76
N ILE A 92 -8.93 -3.04 5.74
CA ILE A 92 -8.72 -3.38 4.35
C ILE A 92 -8.60 -2.10 3.50
N LEU A 93 -7.59 -2.05 2.65
CA LEU A 93 -7.56 -1.11 1.53
C LEU A 93 -8.52 -1.63 0.46
N PHE A 94 -9.70 -1.03 0.40
CA PHE A 94 -10.76 -1.42 -0.52
C PHE A 94 -10.48 -0.79 -1.88
N LEU A 95 -9.69 -1.51 -2.69
CA LEU A 95 -9.05 -0.98 -3.89
C LEU A 95 -10.03 -0.79 -5.04
N GLN A 96 -9.86 0.30 -5.76
CA GLN A 96 -10.49 0.59 -7.05
C GLN A 96 -9.39 0.97 -8.05
N LEU A 97 -9.20 0.18 -9.11
CA LEU A 97 -8.13 0.37 -10.09
C LEU A 97 -8.47 1.52 -11.06
N LEU A 98 -8.18 2.75 -10.65
CA LEU A 98 -8.52 3.96 -11.41
C LEU A 98 -7.70 4.13 -12.70
N SER A 99 -6.51 3.53 -12.78
CA SER A 99 -5.68 3.53 -14.00
C SER A 99 -6.20 2.62 -15.09
N GLY A 100 -6.97 1.58 -14.74
CA GLY A 100 -7.54 0.62 -15.67
C GLY A 100 -8.94 0.98 -16.17
N ARG A 101 -9.43 0.20 -17.16
CA ARG A 101 -10.82 0.27 -17.65
C ARG A 101 -11.44 -1.12 -17.66
N ASN A 102 -10.94 -2.02 -16.83
CA ASN A 102 -11.55 -3.33 -16.59
C ASN A 102 -12.59 -3.20 -15.47
N PRO A 103 -13.88 -3.46 -15.74
CA PRO A 103 -14.94 -3.35 -14.74
C PRO A 103 -14.73 -4.27 -13.54
N ASP A 104 -14.08 -5.44 -13.71
CA ASP A 104 -13.79 -6.36 -12.61
C ASP A 104 -13.05 -5.66 -11.46
N TYR A 105 -12.07 -4.82 -11.79
CA TYR A 105 -11.24 -4.09 -10.82
C TYR A 105 -11.77 -2.68 -10.50
N LEU A 106 -12.81 -2.23 -11.18
CA LEU A 106 -13.46 -0.95 -10.90
C LEU A 106 -14.66 -1.11 -9.96
N ILE A 107 -15.41 -2.23 -10.07
CA ILE A 107 -16.62 -2.41 -9.27
C ILE A 107 -16.99 -3.89 -8.99
N GLU A 108 -16.73 -4.86 -9.87
CA GLU A 108 -17.24 -6.23 -9.69
C GLU A 108 -16.60 -6.91 -8.46
N HIS A 109 -15.28 -6.83 -8.30
CA HIS A 109 -14.60 -7.35 -7.11
C HIS A 109 -15.09 -6.70 -5.80
N GLN A 110 -15.49 -5.44 -5.85
CA GLN A 110 -16.06 -4.75 -4.69
C GLN A 110 -17.44 -5.32 -4.35
N ILE A 111 -18.27 -5.62 -5.36
CA ILE A 111 -19.58 -6.27 -5.19
C ILE A 111 -19.39 -7.67 -4.61
N ASP A 112 -18.48 -8.47 -5.18
CA ASP A 112 -18.18 -9.84 -4.72
C ASP A 112 -17.63 -9.88 -3.29
N ALA A 113 -16.95 -8.83 -2.85
CA ALA A 113 -16.40 -8.72 -1.50
C ALA A 113 -17.47 -8.43 -0.43
N VAL A 114 -18.61 -7.81 -0.78
CA VAL A 114 -19.63 -7.36 0.19
C VAL A 114 -20.13 -8.50 1.09
N PRO A 115 -20.53 -9.70 0.59
CA PRO A 115 -21.05 -10.74 1.46
C PRO A 115 -20.04 -11.27 2.50
N VAL A 116 -18.74 -11.12 2.24
CA VAL A 116 -17.68 -11.45 3.19
C VAL A 116 -17.48 -10.30 4.18
N LEU A 117 -17.36 -9.07 3.69
CA LEU A 117 -17.12 -7.88 4.51
C LEU A 117 -18.22 -7.61 5.53
N GLU A 118 -19.49 -7.84 5.18
CA GLU A 118 -20.64 -7.70 6.09
C GLU A 118 -20.57 -8.62 7.31
N LYS A 119 -19.78 -9.69 7.26
CA LYS A 119 -19.56 -10.63 8.36
C LYS A 119 -18.31 -10.31 9.18
N THR A 120 -17.60 -9.25 8.86
CA THR A 120 -16.37 -8.83 9.53
C THR A 120 -16.57 -7.51 10.27
N ASN A 121 -15.58 -7.18 11.10
CA ASN A 121 -15.46 -5.87 11.73
C ASN A 121 -14.26 -5.08 11.14
N LEU A 122 -13.82 -5.41 9.93
CA LEU A 122 -12.73 -4.73 9.27
C LEU A 122 -13.03 -3.24 9.06
N GLU A 123 -12.06 -2.39 9.31
CA GLU A 123 -12.12 -1.00 8.87
C GLU A 123 -11.99 -0.96 7.34
N ILE A 124 -13.05 -0.52 6.64
CA ILE A 124 -13.04 -0.43 5.17
C ILE A 124 -12.55 0.96 4.76
N ILE A 125 -11.39 0.98 4.08
CA ILE A 125 -10.74 2.22 3.62
C ILE A 125 -10.77 2.24 2.10
N SER A 126 -11.74 2.93 1.49
CA SER A 126 -11.83 3.04 0.03
C SER A 126 -10.59 3.71 -0.53
N THR A 127 -9.93 3.06 -1.49
CA THR A 127 -8.61 3.45 -1.97
C THR A 127 -8.58 3.48 -3.50
N GLY A 128 -8.36 4.65 -4.06
CA GLY A 128 -8.13 4.83 -5.49
C GLY A 128 -6.71 4.40 -5.85
N TYR A 129 -6.58 3.24 -6.50
CA TYR A 129 -5.30 2.65 -6.88
C TYR A 129 -4.94 3.03 -8.31
N ILE A 130 -3.79 3.63 -8.51
CA ILE A 130 -3.32 4.15 -9.79
C ILE A 130 -1.97 3.53 -10.12
N LEU A 131 -1.96 2.60 -11.09
CA LEU A 131 -0.74 1.98 -11.58
C LEU A 131 -0.04 2.92 -12.57
N ILE A 132 1.25 3.13 -12.36
CA ILE A 132 2.13 4.00 -13.17
C ILE A 132 3.15 3.14 -13.90
N GLU A 133 3.39 3.45 -15.16
CA GLU A 133 4.41 2.78 -15.97
C GLU A 133 5.79 2.82 -15.30
N SER A 134 6.44 1.66 -15.23
CA SER A 134 7.67 1.47 -14.45
C SER A 134 8.85 0.89 -15.23
N GLY A 135 8.72 0.81 -16.56
CA GLY A 135 9.76 0.29 -17.45
C GLY A 135 9.75 -1.23 -17.66
N SER A 136 8.86 -1.96 -16.98
CA SER A 136 8.63 -3.39 -17.18
C SER A 136 7.18 -3.74 -16.91
N GLU A 137 6.67 -4.81 -17.52
CA GLU A 137 5.33 -5.31 -17.27
C GLU A 137 5.22 -5.81 -15.83
N THR A 138 4.23 -5.32 -15.10
CA THR A 138 3.97 -5.67 -13.70
C THR A 138 3.00 -6.85 -13.57
N ALA A 139 2.96 -7.47 -12.38
CA ALA A 139 1.97 -8.49 -12.07
C ALA A 139 0.53 -7.93 -12.15
N VAL A 140 0.33 -6.69 -11.73
CA VAL A 140 -0.97 -6.00 -11.80
C VAL A 140 -1.44 -5.90 -13.26
N GLU A 141 -0.57 -5.49 -14.19
CA GLU A 141 -0.92 -5.41 -15.62
C GLU A 141 -1.38 -6.77 -16.17
N ARG A 142 -0.63 -7.84 -15.86
CA ARG A 142 -0.95 -9.19 -16.32
C ARG A 142 -2.28 -9.69 -15.79
N VAL A 143 -2.49 -9.54 -14.48
CA VAL A 143 -3.70 -10.04 -13.80
C VAL A 143 -4.93 -9.23 -14.19
N THR A 144 -4.83 -7.91 -14.23
CA THR A 144 -5.96 -7.02 -14.52
C THR A 144 -6.23 -6.85 -16.01
N LYS A 145 -5.29 -7.26 -16.87
CA LYS A 145 -5.33 -7.03 -18.33
C LYS A 145 -5.52 -5.56 -18.69
N THR A 146 -4.96 -4.66 -17.89
CA THR A 146 -5.01 -3.22 -18.10
C THR A 146 -3.61 -2.66 -18.27
N LYS A 147 -3.51 -1.45 -18.85
CA LYS A 147 -2.24 -0.74 -18.98
C LYS A 147 -2.08 0.29 -17.86
N PRO A 148 -0.85 0.50 -17.38
CA PRO A 148 -0.55 1.59 -16.44
C PRO A 148 -0.73 2.95 -17.12
N LEU A 149 -0.82 4.01 -16.32
CA LEU A 149 -0.78 5.36 -16.85
C LEU A 149 0.67 5.74 -17.22
N ASP A 150 0.80 6.53 -18.30
CA ASP A 150 2.09 7.05 -18.76
C ASP A 150 2.79 7.83 -17.63
N ARG A 151 4.01 7.41 -17.31
CA ARG A 151 4.85 8.03 -16.28
C ARG A 151 5.25 9.47 -16.54
N ASN A 152 5.08 9.97 -17.77
CA ASN A 152 5.37 11.35 -18.16
C ASN A 152 4.12 12.25 -18.19
N ASN A 153 2.92 11.69 -18.09
CA ASN A 153 1.67 12.46 -18.12
C ASN A 153 1.18 12.83 -16.71
N PHE A 154 1.91 13.70 -16.02
CA PHE A 154 1.65 14.06 -14.62
C PHE A 154 0.27 14.68 -14.42
N ASP A 155 -0.18 15.51 -15.36
CA ASP A 155 -1.50 16.18 -15.23
C ASP A 155 -2.64 15.19 -15.34
N TYR A 156 -2.60 14.22 -16.24
CA TYR A 156 -3.63 13.18 -16.36
C TYR A 156 -3.67 12.28 -15.13
N VAL A 157 -2.51 11.93 -14.55
CA VAL A 157 -2.45 11.15 -13.30
C VAL A 157 -3.05 11.95 -12.15
N ALA A 158 -2.72 13.25 -12.03
CA ALA A 158 -3.27 14.12 -11.00
C ALA A 158 -4.79 14.33 -11.17
N GLN A 159 -5.30 14.43 -12.42
CA GLN A 159 -6.74 14.45 -12.70
C GLN A 159 -7.41 13.13 -12.31
N THR A 160 -6.77 11.98 -12.60
CA THR A 160 -7.28 10.65 -12.23
C THR A 160 -7.37 10.51 -10.70
N ALA A 161 -6.34 10.95 -9.99
CA ALA A 161 -6.32 10.96 -8.53
C ALA A 161 -7.44 11.85 -7.94
N LYS A 162 -7.62 13.04 -8.49
CA LYS A 162 -8.70 13.95 -8.08
C LYS A 162 -10.09 13.38 -8.38
N ALA A 163 -10.26 12.73 -9.53
CA ALA A 163 -11.51 12.04 -9.84
C ALA A 163 -11.81 10.94 -8.79
N GLY A 164 -10.77 10.15 -8.41
CA GLY A 164 -10.89 9.16 -7.33
C GLY A 164 -11.36 9.78 -6.01
N GLU A 165 -10.77 10.89 -5.59
CA GLU A 165 -11.21 11.63 -4.40
C GLU A 165 -12.67 12.11 -4.52
N LEU A 166 -13.04 12.67 -5.66
CA LEU A 166 -14.40 13.22 -5.87
C LEU A 166 -15.49 12.14 -5.89
N ILE A 167 -15.19 10.91 -6.30
CA ILE A 167 -16.11 9.77 -6.22
C ILE A 167 -16.10 9.08 -4.85
N GLY A 168 -15.30 9.54 -3.90
CA GLY A 168 -15.35 9.12 -2.49
C GLY A 168 -14.22 8.22 -2.01
N ASN A 169 -13.12 8.07 -2.78
CA ASN A 169 -11.96 7.38 -2.25
C ASN A 169 -11.34 8.18 -1.09
N LYS A 170 -11.09 7.48 0.01
CA LYS A 170 -10.50 8.02 1.24
C LYS A 170 -8.98 8.12 1.17
N LEU A 171 -8.35 7.32 0.33
CA LEU A 171 -6.91 7.30 0.05
C LEU A 171 -6.68 7.27 -1.46
N ILE A 172 -5.57 7.85 -1.90
CA ILE A 172 -5.02 7.64 -3.24
C ILE A 172 -3.69 6.90 -3.12
N TYR A 173 -3.51 5.87 -3.92
CA TYR A 173 -2.30 5.07 -3.95
C TYR A 173 -1.68 5.11 -5.35
N LEU A 174 -0.50 5.73 -5.48
CA LEU A 174 0.33 5.66 -6.69
C LEU A 174 1.27 4.46 -6.58
N GLU A 175 1.19 3.55 -7.51
CA GLU A 175 1.96 2.30 -7.50
C GLU A 175 2.77 2.13 -8.78
N ALA A 176 4.07 1.85 -8.66
CA ALA A 176 4.90 1.49 -9.79
C ALA A 176 4.95 -0.03 -10.09
N GLY A 177 4.42 -0.85 -9.15
CA GLY A 177 4.38 -2.31 -9.26
C GLY A 177 5.48 -3.03 -8.46
N SER A 178 5.17 -4.26 -8.05
CA SER A 178 6.16 -5.13 -7.41
C SER A 178 7.30 -5.43 -8.38
N GLY A 179 8.54 -5.25 -7.94
CA GLY A 179 9.73 -5.43 -8.77
C GLY A 179 9.95 -4.34 -9.82
N ALA A 180 9.21 -3.24 -9.78
CA ALA A 180 9.33 -2.11 -10.72
C ALA A 180 10.79 -1.68 -10.94
N GLN A 181 11.17 -1.42 -12.19
CA GLN A 181 12.53 -0.93 -12.50
C GLN A 181 12.71 0.52 -12.05
N GLN A 182 11.64 1.31 -12.12
CA GLN A 182 11.63 2.73 -11.77
C GLN A 182 10.48 3.02 -10.82
N ALA A 183 10.74 3.77 -9.77
CA ALA A 183 9.71 4.28 -8.86
C ALA A 183 8.82 5.34 -9.55
N VAL A 184 7.70 5.68 -8.92
CA VAL A 184 6.84 6.79 -9.35
C VAL A 184 7.67 8.09 -9.44
N PRO A 185 7.59 8.87 -10.53
CA PRO A 185 8.34 10.12 -10.67
C PRO A 185 8.00 11.13 -9.56
N LEU A 186 9.01 11.75 -8.97
CA LEU A 186 8.82 12.73 -7.89
C LEU A 186 7.94 13.92 -8.32
N ALA A 187 8.10 14.39 -9.56
CA ALA A 187 7.26 15.45 -10.12
C ALA A 187 5.77 15.02 -10.23
N MET A 188 5.51 13.73 -10.49
CA MET A 188 4.15 13.19 -10.48
C MET A 188 3.57 13.13 -9.07
N ILE A 189 4.35 12.65 -8.09
CA ILE A 189 3.94 12.64 -6.67
C ILE A 189 3.54 14.06 -6.26
N LYS A 190 4.37 15.06 -6.57
CA LYS A 190 4.09 16.46 -6.27
C LYS A 190 2.81 16.95 -6.95
N ALA A 191 2.65 16.70 -8.24
CA ALA A 191 1.45 17.13 -9.00
C ALA A 191 0.16 16.52 -8.44
N VAL A 192 0.21 15.26 -7.97
CA VAL A 192 -0.94 14.62 -7.32
C VAL A 192 -1.17 15.21 -5.92
N ALA A 193 -0.13 15.34 -5.09
CA ALA A 193 -0.23 15.85 -3.73
C ALA A 193 -0.81 17.29 -3.69
N GLU A 194 -0.46 18.12 -4.67
CA GLU A 194 -1.00 19.50 -4.79
C GLU A 194 -2.47 19.55 -5.21
N ARG A 195 -3.02 18.46 -5.78
CA ARG A 195 -4.38 18.42 -6.33
C ARG A 195 -5.41 17.74 -5.44
N ILE A 196 -4.98 16.79 -4.58
CA ILE A 196 -5.87 16.04 -3.68
C ILE A 196 -5.77 16.54 -2.24
N SER A 197 -6.82 16.32 -1.44
CA SER A 197 -6.83 16.60 0.00
C SER A 197 -6.76 15.33 0.85
N VAL A 198 -7.15 14.18 0.29
CA VAL A 198 -7.03 12.88 0.95
C VAL A 198 -5.56 12.42 1.04
N PRO A 199 -5.21 11.50 1.96
CA PRO A 199 -3.85 11.02 2.06
C PRO A 199 -3.35 10.33 0.79
N LEU A 200 -2.06 10.58 0.47
CA LEU A 200 -1.35 10.03 -0.68
C LEU A 200 -0.38 8.93 -0.24
N ILE A 201 -0.60 7.72 -0.73
CA ILE A 201 0.30 6.57 -0.57
C ILE A 201 1.13 6.42 -1.85
N VAL A 202 2.41 6.09 -1.70
CA VAL A 202 3.31 5.83 -2.83
C VAL A 202 4.06 4.53 -2.61
N GLY A 203 4.02 3.61 -3.58
CA GLY A 203 4.69 2.33 -3.54
C GLY A 203 5.32 1.91 -4.87
N GLY A 204 6.07 0.81 -4.82
CA GLY A 204 6.75 0.23 -5.96
C GLY A 204 8.07 0.91 -6.32
N GLY A 205 9.10 0.11 -6.52
CA GLY A 205 10.41 0.57 -7.01
C GLY A 205 11.25 1.40 -6.03
N ILE A 206 10.79 1.67 -4.81
CA ILE A 206 11.55 2.40 -3.78
C ILE A 206 12.51 1.42 -3.10
N ARG A 207 13.84 1.67 -3.23
CA ARG A 207 14.89 0.73 -2.81
C ARG A 207 15.94 1.35 -1.90
N SER A 208 15.74 2.57 -1.43
CA SER A 208 16.70 3.26 -0.58
C SER A 208 16.03 4.25 0.36
N LYS A 209 16.72 4.56 1.45
CA LYS A 209 16.34 5.63 2.38
C LYS A 209 16.18 6.99 1.68
N THR A 210 17.10 7.30 0.77
CA THR A 210 17.02 8.53 -0.05
C THR A 210 15.72 8.56 -0.83
N GLY A 211 15.35 7.47 -1.53
CA GLY A 211 14.10 7.40 -2.30
C GLY A 211 12.85 7.54 -1.43
N ILE A 212 12.86 7.03 -0.19
CA ILE A 212 11.78 7.24 0.77
C ILE A 212 11.65 8.72 1.13
N ASN A 213 12.77 9.37 1.50
CA ASN A 213 12.79 10.80 1.85
C ASN A 213 12.40 11.68 0.66
N GLU A 214 12.85 11.36 -0.54
CA GLU A 214 12.46 12.07 -1.75
C GLU A 214 10.96 11.96 -2.04
N ALA A 215 10.35 10.78 -1.86
CA ALA A 215 8.91 10.61 -2.00
C ALA A 215 8.14 11.43 -0.96
N PHE A 216 8.58 11.47 0.30
CA PHE A 216 7.99 12.32 1.34
C PHE A 216 8.13 13.81 1.01
N ASN A 217 9.30 14.25 0.58
CA ASN A 217 9.54 15.64 0.19
C ASN A 217 8.71 16.05 -1.04
N ALA A 218 8.38 15.10 -1.92
CA ALA A 218 7.49 15.31 -3.05
C ALA A 218 6.01 15.36 -2.67
N GLY A 219 5.64 15.00 -1.43
CA GLY A 219 4.28 15.15 -0.91
C GLY A 219 3.58 13.83 -0.57
N ALA A 220 4.27 12.69 -0.59
CA ALA A 220 3.68 11.45 -0.06
C ALA A 220 3.40 11.57 1.45
N ASP A 221 2.27 11.05 1.90
CA ASP A 221 1.92 10.94 3.32
C ASP A 221 2.36 9.58 3.87
N MET A 222 2.30 8.54 3.03
CA MET A 222 2.76 7.19 3.36
C MET A 222 3.58 6.62 2.21
N VAL A 223 4.68 5.93 2.54
CA VAL A 223 5.50 5.17 1.59
C VAL A 223 5.36 3.68 1.89
N VAL A 224 5.22 2.87 0.85
CA VAL A 224 5.12 1.41 0.97
C VAL A 224 6.39 0.75 0.43
N ILE A 225 7.00 -0.09 1.27
CA ILE A 225 8.19 -0.88 0.96
C ILE A 225 7.80 -2.36 0.96
N GLY A 226 7.89 -3.01 -0.18
CA GLY A 226 7.67 -4.46 -0.34
C GLY A 226 8.98 -5.17 -0.70
N THR A 227 9.24 -5.37 -1.99
CA THR A 227 10.35 -6.16 -2.53
C THR A 227 11.73 -5.82 -1.94
N ALA A 228 12.00 -4.55 -1.61
CA ALA A 228 13.28 -4.16 -1.01
C ALA A 228 13.46 -4.77 0.38
N PHE A 229 12.42 -4.80 1.19
CA PHE A 229 12.43 -5.42 2.52
C PHE A 229 12.35 -6.95 2.45
N GLU A 230 11.60 -7.51 1.50
CA GLU A 230 11.54 -8.96 1.26
C GLU A 230 12.90 -9.53 0.88
N ASN A 231 13.65 -8.83 0.01
CA ASN A 231 15.00 -9.25 -0.44
C ASN A 231 16.07 -9.03 0.62
N ASP A 232 15.93 -8.01 1.45
CA ASP A 232 16.85 -7.68 2.52
C ASP A 232 16.06 -7.15 3.73
N SER A 233 15.76 -8.05 4.66
CA SER A 233 15.08 -7.68 5.91
C SER A 233 15.92 -6.80 6.83
N ALA A 234 17.22 -6.61 6.53
CA ALA A 234 18.11 -5.64 7.17
C ALA A 234 18.06 -4.25 6.51
N PHE A 235 17.16 -4.04 5.54
CA PHE A 235 16.99 -2.79 4.78
C PHE A 235 16.98 -1.53 5.67
N PHE A 236 16.48 -1.63 6.89
CA PHE A 236 16.42 -0.54 7.85
C PHE A 236 17.51 -0.58 8.93
N GLU A 237 18.36 -1.63 9.02
CA GLU A 237 19.33 -1.80 10.12
C GLU A 237 20.47 -0.76 10.09
N ASN A 238 20.83 -0.28 8.91
CA ASN A 238 21.88 0.72 8.75
C ASN A 238 21.28 2.12 8.60
N ASP A 239 21.38 2.98 9.65
CA ASP A 239 21.02 4.41 9.63
C ASP A 239 19.53 4.80 9.81
N TRP A 240 18.64 3.94 10.33
CA TRP A 240 17.27 4.33 10.64
C TRP A 240 16.94 4.23 12.14
N SER A 241 16.90 5.34 12.82
CA SER A 241 16.16 5.43 14.09
C SER A 241 14.75 5.97 13.83
N LYS A 242 13.76 5.58 14.66
CA LYS A 242 12.38 6.12 14.59
C LYS A 242 12.33 7.67 14.70
N SER A 243 13.42 8.30 15.14
CA SER A 243 13.59 9.75 15.22
C SER A 243 14.04 10.42 13.92
N GLN A 244 14.30 9.65 12.84
CA GLN A 244 14.85 10.15 11.57
C GLN A 244 13.83 10.18 10.43
N ILE A 245 12.58 9.77 10.66
CA ILE A 245 11.50 10.18 9.77
C ILE A 245 11.41 11.70 9.97
N PRO A 246 11.48 12.51 8.89
CA PRO A 246 11.40 13.95 9.05
C PRO A 246 10.14 14.28 9.86
N ASN A 247 10.33 14.64 11.11
CA ASN A 247 9.34 15.45 11.80
C ASN A 247 9.47 16.83 11.18
N PRO A 248 8.38 17.42 10.75
CA PRO A 248 8.37 18.72 10.10
C PRO A 248 8.93 19.81 11.00
#